data_1c436cae94d4909d2e16fbc1e54f9933
#
_entry.id   1c436cae94d4909d2e16fbc1e54f9933
#
_cell.length_a   1.000
_cell.length_b   1.000
_cell.length_c   1.000
_cell.angle_alpha   90.00
_cell.angle_beta   90.00
_cell.angle_gamma   90.00
#
_symmetry.space_group_name_H-M   'P 1'
#
loop_
_entity.id
_entity.type
_entity.pdbx_description
1 polymer ?
#
loop_
_entity_poly.entity_id
_entity_poly.type
_entity_poly.pdbx_seq_one_letter_code
_entity_poly.pdbx_strand_id
1 'polypeptide(L)'
;MKYPISVQDFEKLITGKYVYVDKTDLVYELAQLNVCFLSRPRRFGKSLLISTLEAYFTGKKDLFKGLKIDELEKDWTEYPVFRIDFAGGNYAKPEELENKINNLLGNWERKYGSDELCQTISDRFKHVLMASEEQTGHKAVVLIDEYDKPMLDVIGTEQEQKNRETLKGFYGTFKEADKH
;
A
#
# COMPACT_ATOMS: atom_id res chain seq x y z
N MET A 1 7.82 7.58 -29.77
CA MET A 1 7.47 6.58 -28.73
C MET A 1 8.40 6.81 -27.56
N LYS A 2 7.86 7.01 -26.34
CA LYS A 2 8.64 7.37 -25.14
C LYS A 2 8.68 6.16 -24.19
N TYR A 3 9.85 5.57 -23.98
CA TYR A 3 10.00 4.39 -23.10
C TYR A 3 10.13 4.81 -21.63
N PRO A 4 9.50 4.08 -20.68
CA PRO A 4 9.47 4.42 -19.26
C PRO A 4 10.75 3.93 -18.54
N ILE A 5 11.89 4.58 -18.78
CA ILE A 5 13.12 4.26 -18.06
C ILE A 5 12.97 4.73 -16.62
N SER A 6 12.97 3.79 -15.65
CA SER A 6 12.84 4.03 -14.21
C SER A 6 11.52 4.69 -13.77
N VAL A 7 10.47 4.70 -14.59
CA VAL A 7 9.14 5.17 -14.18
C VAL A 7 8.40 4.00 -13.52
N GLN A 8 8.11 4.12 -12.22
CA GLN A 8 7.44 3.12 -11.40
C GLN A 8 6.07 3.59 -10.91
N ASP A 9 5.64 4.77 -11.32
CA ASP A 9 4.38 5.38 -10.94
C ASP A 9 3.44 5.39 -12.15
N PHE A 10 2.24 4.81 -11.97
CA PHE A 10 1.26 4.63 -13.04
C PHE A 10 0.74 5.96 -13.57
N GLU A 11 0.41 6.90 -12.69
CA GLU A 11 -0.09 8.22 -13.09
C GLU A 11 0.94 8.98 -13.93
N LYS A 12 2.21 8.98 -13.49
CA LYS A 12 3.31 9.58 -14.28
C LYS A 12 3.50 8.87 -15.61
N LEU A 13 3.32 7.55 -15.65
CA LEU A 13 3.46 6.76 -16.86
C LEU A 13 2.39 7.15 -17.89
N ILE A 14 1.13 7.19 -17.48
CA ILE A 14 0.00 7.51 -18.36
C ILE A 14 0.02 8.99 -18.79
N THR A 15 0.11 9.91 -17.81
CA THR A 15 0.12 11.36 -18.10
C THR A 15 1.34 11.78 -18.89
N GLY A 16 2.49 11.16 -18.69
CA GLY A 16 3.72 11.36 -19.45
C GLY A 16 3.71 10.74 -20.85
N LYS A 17 2.63 10.04 -21.25
CA LYS A 17 2.45 9.36 -22.54
C LYS A 17 3.60 8.38 -22.84
N TYR A 18 4.04 7.65 -21.82
CA TYR A 18 5.01 6.58 -22.00
C TYR A 18 4.34 5.34 -22.58
N VAL A 19 5.16 4.47 -23.18
CA VAL A 19 4.70 3.16 -23.62
C VAL A 19 4.27 2.35 -22.39
N TYR A 20 3.04 1.89 -22.42
CA TYR A 20 2.47 1.01 -21.39
C TYR A 20 2.02 -0.30 -22.03
N VAL A 21 2.44 -1.42 -21.46
CA VAL A 21 1.91 -2.73 -21.84
C VAL A 21 0.71 -3.00 -20.95
N ASP A 22 -0.46 -2.90 -21.53
CA ASP A 22 -1.72 -3.02 -20.80
C ASP A 22 -1.94 -4.46 -20.27
N LYS A 23 -1.98 -4.56 -18.96
CA LYS A 23 -2.32 -5.74 -18.17
C LYS A 23 -3.36 -5.40 -17.10
N THR A 24 -4.17 -4.39 -17.36
CA THR A 24 -5.15 -3.91 -16.37
C THR A 24 -6.32 -4.86 -16.17
N ASP A 25 -6.54 -5.80 -17.07
CA ASP A 25 -7.39 -6.97 -16.85
C ASP A 25 -6.96 -7.77 -15.60
N LEU A 26 -5.66 -8.01 -15.43
CA LEU A 26 -5.13 -8.68 -14.23
C LEU A 26 -5.26 -7.79 -12.97
N VAL A 27 -5.19 -6.47 -13.11
CA VAL A 27 -5.44 -5.54 -11.99
C VAL A 27 -6.88 -5.66 -11.50
N TYR A 28 -7.83 -5.75 -12.43
CA TYR A 28 -9.24 -5.96 -12.11
C TYR A 28 -9.47 -7.29 -11.38
N GLU A 29 -8.86 -8.40 -11.87
CA GLU A 29 -8.93 -9.70 -11.21
C GLU A 29 -8.33 -9.67 -9.79
N LEU A 30 -7.15 -9.05 -9.62
CA LEU A 30 -6.49 -8.91 -8.32
C LEU A 30 -7.33 -8.11 -7.33
N ALA A 31 -8.03 -7.07 -7.80
CA ALA A 31 -8.88 -6.22 -6.97
C ALA A 31 -10.11 -6.97 -6.39
N GLN A 32 -10.46 -8.13 -6.94
CA GLN A 32 -11.53 -8.98 -6.41
C GLN A 32 -11.06 -9.90 -5.27
N LEU A 33 -9.76 -9.93 -4.97
CA LEU A 33 -9.20 -10.78 -3.93
C LEU A 33 -9.11 -10.03 -2.60
N ASN A 34 -9.55 -10.65 -1.51
CA ASN A 34 -9.43 -10.06 -0.17
C ASN A 34 -7.97 -9.92 0.27
N VAL A 35 -7.14 -10.90 -0.05
CA VAL A 35 -5.71 -10.89 0.27
C VAL A 35 -4.93 -11.42 -0.92
N CYS A 36 -3.93 -10.66 -1.34
CA CYS A 36 -3.03 -11.08 -2.41
C CYS A 36 -1.57 -10.87 -2.01
N PHE A 37 -0.77 -11.86 -2.22
CA PHE A 37 0.68 -11.82 -2.03
C PHE A 37 1.37 -12.02 -3.37
N LEU A 38 2.16 -11.01 -3.80
CA LEU A 38 2.88 -11.06 -5.06
C LEU A 38 4.38 -11.22 -4.83
N SER A 39 4.89 -12.41 -5.12
CA SER A 39 6.34 -12.67 -5.18
C SER A 39 6.84 -12.58 -6.62
N ARG A 40 7.69 -11.61 -6.91
CA ARG A 40 8.36 -11.43 -8.21
C ARG A 40 9.79 -10.97 -8.00
N PRO A 41 10.73 -11.31 -8.90
CA PRO A 41 12.08 -10.76 -8.86
C PRO A 41 12.10 -9.23 -8.89
N ARG A 42 13.22 -8.63 -8.49
CA ARG A 42 13.44 -7.19 -8.64
C ARG A 42 13.29 -6.75 -10.09
N ARG A 43 12.78 -5.53 -10.33
CA ARG A 43 12.54 -4.92 -11.65
C ARG A 43 11.45 -5.59 -12.51
N PHE A 44 10.60 -6.42 -11.93
CA PHE A 44 9.44 -7.03 -12.60
C PHE A 44 8.13 -6.28 -12.36
N GLY A 45 8.19 -4.97 -12.14
CA GLY A 45 7.03 -4.08 -12.11
C GLY A 45 6.15 -4.17 -10.86
N LYS A 46 6.67 -4.64 -9.71
CA LYS A 46 5.91 -4.69 -8.44
C LYS A 46 5.40 -3.31 -8.04
N SER A 47 6.29 -2.31 -7.93
CA SER A 47 5.91 -0.95 -7.53
C SER A 47 4.98 -0.27 -8.53
N LEU A 48 5.12 -0.57 -9.84
CA LEU A 48 4.18 -0.10 -10.85
C LEU A 48 2.79 -0.72 -10.64
N LEU A 49 2.71 -2.02 -10.34
CA LEU A 49 1.45 -2.68 -10.03
C LEU A 49 0.80 -2.07 -8.77
N ILE A 50 1.57 -1.84 -7.70
CA ILE A 50 1.08 -1.19 -6.48
C ILE A 50 0.52 0.20 -6.79
N SER A 51 1.23 1.01 -7.60
CA SER A 51 0.72 2.34 -7.97
C SER A 51 -0.49 2.29 -8.91
N THR A 52 -0.61 1.23 -9.73
CA THR A 52 -1.79 1.01 -10.57
C THR A 52 -3.01 0.62 -9.71
N LEU A 53 -2.83 -0.28 -8.74
CA LEU A 53 -3.88 -0.63 -7.77
C LEU A 53 -4.30 0.58 -6.93
N GLU A 54 -3.35 1.40 -6.48
CA GLU A 54 -3.65 2.64 -5.76
C GLU A 54 -4.51 3.59 -6.62
N ALA A 55 -4.14 3.79 -7.89
CA ALA A 55 -4.93 4.61 -8.80
C ALA A 55 -6.34 4.05 -9.05
N TYR A 56 -6.46 2.71 -9.16
CA TYR A 56 -7.74 2.03 -9.32
C TYR A 56 -8.63 2.22 -8.07
N PHE A 57 -8.13 1.86 -6.89
CA PHE A 57 -8.89 1.95 -5.65
C PHE A 57 -9.18 3.39 -5.19
N THR A 58 -8.41 4.38 -5.66
CA THR A 58 -8.70 5.80 -5.44
C THR A 58 -9.61 6.42 -6.52
N GLY A 59 -10.26 5.58 -7.36
CA GLY A 59 -11.25 6.03 -8.34
C GLY A 59 -10.71 6.90 -9.47
N LYS A 60 -9.40 6.85 -9.78
CA LYS A 60 -8.78 7.68 -10.84
C LYS A 60 -9.11 7.16 -12.25
N LYS A 61 -10.40 7.06 -12.57
CA LYS A 61 -10.94 6.54 -13.84
C LYS A 61 -10.25 7.10 -15.08
N ASP A 62 -9.95 8.39 -15.10
CA ASP A 62 -9.38 9.06 -16.27
C ASP A 62 -8.01 8.48 -16.69
N LEU A 63 -7.25 7.89 -15.75
CA LEU A 63 -5.97 7.26 -16.06
C LEU A 63 -6.11 5.93 -16.80
N PHE A 64 -7.30 5.33 -16.74
CA PHE A 64 -7.57 4.01 -17.30
C PHE A 64 -8.32 4.05 -18.64
N LYS A 65 -8.64 5.23 -19.15
CA LYS A 65 -9.34 5.39 -20.42
C LYS A 65 -8.65 4.66 -21.56
N GLY A 66 -9.42 3.77 -22.22
CA GLY A 66 -8.94 2.98 -23.34
C GLY A 66 -8.04 1.80 -22.97
N LEU A 67 -7.86 1.52 -21.67
CA LEU A 67 -7.24 0.30 -21.18
C LEU A 67 -8.31 -0.78 -20.95
N LYS A 68 -7.91 -2.05 -20.88
CA LYS A 68 -8.83 -3.19 -20.73
C LYS A 68 -9.77 -3.08 -19.53
N ILE A 69 -9.29 -2.56 -18.40
CA ILE A 69 -10.08 -2.36 -17.19
C ILE A 69 -11.22 -1.35 -17.38
N ASP A 70 -11.10 -0.40 -18.29
CA ASP A 70 -12.14 0.60 -18.60
C ASP A 70 -13.42 -0.07 -19.15
N GLU A 71 -13.27 -1.22 -19.82
CA GLU A 71 -14.37 -2.04 -20.30
C GLU A 71 -14.97 -2.93 -19.21
N LEU A 72 -14.17 -3.35 -18.23
CA LEU A 72 -14.54 -4.28 -17.18
C LEU A 72 -15.19 -3.59 -15.97
N GLU A 73 -14.58 -2.46 -15.53
CA GLU A 73 -15.03 -1.72 -14.36
C GLU A 73 -16.11 -0.70 -14.74
N LYS A 74 -17.21 -0.69 -13.98
CA LYS A 74 -18.35 0.21 -14.24
C LYS A 74 -18.53 1.25 -13.13
N ASP A 75 -18.26 0.86 -11.89
CA ASP A 75 -18.64 1.66 -10.72
C ASP A 75 -17.57 2.66 -10.31
N TRP A 76 -16.28 2.33 -10.50
CA TRP A 76 -15.13 3.18 -10.13
C TRP A 76 -15.23 3.72 -8.70
N THR A 77 -15.58 2.84 -7.79
CA THR A 77 -15.73 3.18 -6.37
C THR A 77 -14.41 3.67 -5.77
N GLU A 78 -14.49 4.74 -4.99
CA GLU A 78 -13.34 5.28 -4.25
C GLU A 78 -13.25 4.62 -2.88
N TYR A 79 -12.14 3.94 -2.63
CA TYR A 79 -11.82 3.31 -1.35
C TYR A 79 -10.80 4.12 -0.57
N PRO A 80 -10.79 4.07 0.78
CA PRO A 80 -9.69 4.58 1.58
C PRO A 80 -8.46 3.68 1.37
N VAL A 81 -7.41 4.22 0.74
CA VAL A 81 -6.18 3.50 0.44
C VAL A 81 -5.06 3.88 1.40
N PHE A 82 -4.45 2.87 2.01
CA PHE A 82 -3.31 2.96 2.91
C PHE A 82 -2.08 2.35 2.25
N ARG A 83 -1.26 3.20 1.63
CA ARG A 83 -0.03 2.76 0.98
C ARG A 83 1.13 2.77 1.96
N ILE A 84 1.81 1.64 2.07
CA ILE A 84 3.00 1.41 2.89
C ILE A 84 4.14 1.06 1.93
N ASP A 85 5.20 1.87 1.94
CA ASP A 85 6.39 1.63 1.15
C ASP A 85 7.63 1.63 2.07
N PHE A 86 8.28 0.47 2.15
CA PHE A 86 9.48 0.28 2.95
C PHE A 86 10.79 0.46 2.16
N ALA A 87 10.75 0.84 0.88
CA ALA A 87 11.94 0.91 0.02
C ALA A 87 13.03 1.88 0.53
N GLY A 88 12.65 3.01 1.11
CA GLY A 88 13.55 4.12 1.42
C GLY A 88 14.25 4.08 2.78
N GLY A 89 13.98 3.09 3.66
CA GLY A 89 14.51 3.02 5.00
C GLY A 89 15.88 2.30 5.09
N ASN A 90 16.65 2.61 6.13
CA ASN A 90 17.79 1.83 6.60
C ASN A 90 17.42 1.18 7.93
N TYR A 91 16.76 0.05 7.89
CA TYR A 91 16.16 -0.61 9.05
C TYR A 91 17.17 -1.31 9.97
N ALA A 92 18.47 -1.30 9.62
CA ALA A 92 19.53 -1.67 10.52
C ALA A 92 19.76 -0.63 11.63
N LYS A 93 19.28 0.61 11.43
CA LYS A 93 19.33 1.63 12.48
C LYS A 93 18.21 1.39 13.50
N PRO A 94 18.51 1.51 14.81
CA PRO A 94 17.49 1.50 15.85
C PRO A 94 16.38 2.51 15.57
N GLU A 95 15.14 2.15 15.87
CA GLU A 95 13.94 2.99 15.76
C GLU A 95 13.54 3.42 14.33
N GLU A 96 14.34 3.16 13.31
CA GLU A 96 14.02 3.59 11.93
C GLU A 96 12.68 3.00 11.45
N LEU A 97 12.42 1.72 11.75
CA LEU A 97 11.16 1.07 11.40
C LEU A 97 9.98 1.69 12.15
N GLU A 98 10.11 1.91 13.46
CA GLU A 98 9.05 2.53 14.27
C GLU A 98 8.79 3.96 13.81
N ASN A 99 9.83 4.74 13.54
CA ASN A 99 9.72 6.10 13.02
C ASN A 99 9.01 6.12 11.65
N LYS A 100 9.34 5.18 10.76
CA LYS A 100 8.67 5.04 9.46
C LYS A 100 7.18 4.79 9.64
N ILE A 101 6.80 3.83 10.50
CA ILE A 101 5.40 3.49 10.74
C ILE A 101 4.68 4.67 11.42
N ASN A 102 5.29 5.31 12.42
CA ASN A 102 4.71 6.46 13.10
C ASN A 102 4.45 7.64 12.15
N ASN A 103 5.36 7.89 11.20
CA ASN A 103 5.16 8.92 10.19
C ASN A 103 3.97 8.60 9.26
N LEU A 104 3.81 7.34 8.86
CA LEU A 104 2.64 6.89 8.08
C LEU A 104 1.36 7.08 8.88
N LEU A 105 1.32 6.61 10.13
CA LEU A 105 0.17 6.77 11.03
C LEU A 105 -0.18 8.24 11.20
N GLY A 106 0.78 9.10 11.51
CA GLY A 106 0.52 10.53 11.67
C GLY A 106 -0.06 11.21 10.42
N ASN A 107 0.29 10.73 9.21
CA ASN A 107 -0.32 11.20 7.97
C ASN A 107 -1.79 10.77 7.86
N TRP A 108 -2.09 9.53 8.19
CA TRP A 108 -3.45 8.99 8.13
C TRP A 108 -4.34 9.54 9.24
N GLU A 109 -3.80 9.73 10.45
CA GLU A 109 -4.50 10.38 11.57
C GLU A 109 -4.89 11.81 11.25
N ARG A 110 -4.06 12.56 10.52
CA ARG A 110 -4.44 13.90 10.04
C ARG A 110 -5.61 13.86 9.05
N LYS A 111 -5.77 12.77 8.32
CA LYS A 111 -6.85 12.62 7.33
C LYS A 111 -8.13 12.07 7.95
N TYR A 112 -8.03 11.06 8.81
CA TYR A 112 -9.18 10.31 9.30
C TYR A 112 -9.49 10.54 10.78
N GLY A 113 -8.63 11.25 11.50
CA GLY A 113 -8.74 11.49 12.93
C GLY A 113 -7.82 10.61 13.76
N SER A 114 -7.53 11.06 14.97
CA SER A 114 -6.75 10.35 15.99
C SER A 114 -7.57 10.16 17.25
N ASP A 115 -7.25 9.13 18.04
CA ASP A 115 -7.81 8.90 19.36
C ASP A 115 -6.67 8.87 20.39
N GLU A 116 -6.73 9.74 21.39
CA GLU A 116 -5.72 9.85 22.45
C GLU A 116 -5.58 8.57 23.30
N LEU A 117 -6.60 7.71 23.31
CA LEU A 117 -6.57 6.43 24.00
C LEU A 117 -5.76 5.37 23.22
N CYS A 118 -5.56 5.56 21.91
CA CYS A 118 -4.80 4.67 21.06
C CYS A 118 -3.32 5.03 21.12
N GLN A 119 -2.55 4.38 22.00
CA GLN A 119 -1.13 4.71 22.22
C GLN A 119 -0.17 3.81 21.47
N THR A 120 -0.53 2.55 21.20
CA THR A 120 0.33 1.63 20.45
C THR A 120 0.18 1.81 18.95
N ILE A 121 1.22 1.43 18.19
CA ILE A 121 1.19 1.41 16.72
C ILE A 121 -0.02 0.61 16.22
N SER A 122 -0.31 -0.53 16.84
CA SER A 122 -1.42 -1.40 16.46
C SER A 122 -2.79 -0.75 16.70
N ASP A 123 -2.99 -0.16 17.88
CA ASP A 123 -4.26 0.50 18.23
C ASP A 123 -4.52 1.71 17.33
N ARG A 124 -3.51 2.55 17.13
CA ARG A 124 -3.58 3.72 16.24
C ARG A 124 -3.92 3.31 14.81
N PHE A 125 -3.28 2.26 14.31
CA PHE A 125 -3.57 1.79 12.95
C PHE A 125 -4.98 1.21 12.84
N LYS A 126 -5.42 0.42 13.81
CA LYS A 126 -6.79 -0.09 13.88
C LYS A 126 -7.81 1.05 13.91
N HIS A 127 -7.58 2.05 14.76
CA HIS A 127 -8.46 3.22 14.84
C HIS A 127 -8.59 3.92 13.49
N VAL A 128 -7.48 4.20 12.81
CA VAL A 128 -7.48 4.89 11.51
C VAL A 128 -8.21 4.09 10.43
N LEU A 129 -8.05 2.74 10.41
CA LEU A 129 -8.78 1.88 9.49
C LEU A 129 -10.30 1.97 9.73
N MET A 130 -10.73 1.83 10.99
CA MET A 130 -12.15 1.93 11.37
C MET A 130 -12.73 3.32 11.08
N ALA A 131 -12.02 4.38 11.44
CA ALA A 131 -12.44 5.75 11.17
C ALA A 131 -12.57 6.05 9.66
N SER A 132 -11.68 5.47 8.85
CA SER A 132 -11.76 5.61 7.39
C SER A 132 -12.99 4.89 6.81
N GLU A 133 -13.33 3.70 7.31
CA GLU A 133 -14.52 2.96 6.91
C GLU A 133 -15.80 3.71 7.33
N GLU A 134 -15.85 4.23 8.54
CA GLU A 134 -17.00 5.01 9.02
C GLU A 134 -17.24 6.28 8.18
N GLN A 135 -16.16 6.98 7.79
CA GLN A 135 -16.25 8.20 7.00
C GLN A 135 -16.59 7.97 5.52
N THR A 136 -16.15 6.86 4.95
CA THR A 136 -16.30 6.59 3.50
C THR A 136 -17.41 5.59 3.18
N GLY A 137 -17.84 4.78 4.14
CA GLY A 137 -18.75 3.66 3.93
C GLY A 137 -18.11 2.46 3.20
N HIS A 138 -16.78 2.49 2.99
CA HIS A 138 -16.04 1.45 2.28
C HIS A 138 -14.87 0.93 3.11
N LYS A 139 -14.64 -0.38 3.05
CA LYS A 139 -13.50 -1.01 3.71
C LYS A 139 -12.17 -0.45 3.20
N ALA A 140 -11.20 -0.36 4.10
CA ALA A 140 -9.86 0.12 3.79
C ALA A 140 -9.11 -0.86 2.87
N VAL A 141 -8.39 -0.32 1.89
CA VAL A 141 -7.46 -1.08 1.06
C VAL A 141 -6.04 -0.80 1.52
N VAL A 142 -5.29 -1.84 1.87
CA VAL A 142 -3.90 -1.71 2.30
C VAL A 142 -2.96 -2.26 1.23
N LEU A 143 -2.09 -1.42 0.72
CA LEU A 143 -1.10 -1.75 -0.31
C LEU A 143 0.31 -1.65 0.27
N ILE A 144 1.07 -2.75 0.26
CA ILE A 144 2.40 -2.79 0.87
C ILE A 144 3.45 -3.11 -0.19
N ASP A 145 4.41 -2.20 -0.37
CA ASP A 145 5.59 -2.41 -1.21
C ASP A 145 6.83 -2.68 -0.37
N GLU A 146 7.72 -3.56 -0.84
CA GLU A 146 8.98 -3.96 -0.19
C GLU A 146 8.77 -4.43 1.27
N TYR A 147 7.69 -5.20 1.52
CA TYR A 147 7.26 -5.64 2.86
C TYR A 147 8.33 -6.41 3.65
N ASP A 148 9.26 -7.07 2.97
CA ASP A 148 10.33 -7.90 3.53
C ASP A 148 11.61 -7.10 3.84
N LYS A 149 11.78 -5.91 3.27
CA LYS A 149 12.98 -5.09 3.43
C LYS A 149 13.34 -4.79 4.90
N PRO A 150 12.42 -4.44 5.81
CA PRO A 150 12.75 -4.20 7.21
C PRO A 150 13.37 -5.41 7.92
N MET A 151 13.10 -6.61 7.42
CA MET A 151 13.72 -7.84 7.93
C MET A 151 15.01 -8.17 7.21
N LEU A 152 15.06 -8.01 5.88
CA LEU A 152 16.26 -8.32 5.07
C LEU A 152 17.45 -7.45 5.48
N ASP A 153 17.24 -6.19 5.86
CA ASP A 153 18.29 -5.26 6.27
C ASP A 153 18.95 -5.66 7.62
N VAL A 154 18.30 -6.53 8.42
CA VAL A 154 18.73 -6.83 9.81
C VAL A 154 19.01 -8.31 10.08
N ILE A 155 18.95 -9.18 9.08
CA ILE A 155 19.21 -10.61 9.24
C ILE A 155 20.56 -10.85 9.93
N GLY A 156 20.55 -11.58 11.03
CA GLY A 156 21.74 -11.93 11.80
C GLY A 156 22.30 -10.80 12.68
N THR A 157 21.58 -9.70 12.85
CA THR A 157 21.92 -8.60 13.75
C THR A 157 21.07 -8.60 15.02
N GLU A 158 21.50 -7.85 16.05
CA GLU A 158 20.71 -7.67 17.28
C GLU A 158 19.36 -6.94 17.01
N GLN A 159 19.27 -6.16 15.94
CA GLN A 159 18.05 -5.43 15.57
C GLN A 159 16.97 -6.35 14.97
N GLU A 160 17.32 -7.56 14.53
CA GLU A 160 16.39 -8.49 13.87
C GLU A 160 15.16 -8.79 14.73
N GLN A 161 15.38 -9.13 16.00
CA GLN A 161 14.28 -9.49 16.93
C GLN A 161 13.33 -8.29 17.13
N LYS A 162 13.88 -7.10 17.31
CA LYS A 162 13.09 -5.87 17.52
C LYS A 162 12.21 -5.56 16.31
N ASN A 163 12.80 -5.58 15.10
CA ASN A 163 12.05 -5.34 13.87
C ASN A 163 10.95 -6.39 13.65
N ARG A 164 11.24 -7.65 13.98
CA ARG A 164 10.27 -8.77 13.91
C ARG A 164 9.08 -8.53 14.83
N GLU A 165 9.30 -8.09 16.06
CA GLU A 165 8.24 -7.81 17.03
C GLU A 165 7.40 -6.61 16.59
N THR A 166 8.02 -5.52 16.12
CA THR A 166 7.33 -4.34 15.58
C THR A 166 6.43 -4.71 14.39
N LEU A 167 6.97 -5.46 13.41
CA LEU A 167 6.18 -5.91 12.24
C LEU A 167 5.08 -6.88 12.62
N LYS A 168 5.33 -7.80 13.57
CA LYS A 168 4.32 -8.74 14.05
C LYS A 168 3.13 -8.01 14.69
N GLY A 169 3.39 -6.98 15.50
CA GLY A 169 2.35 -6.13 16.05
C GLY A 169 1.58 -5.38 14.96
N PHE A 170 2.31 -4.73 14.06
CA PHE A 170 1.72 -3.96 12.98
C PHE A 170 0.88 -4.80 12.01
N TYR A 171 1.43 -5.93 11.51
CA TYR A 171 0.70 -6.81 10.60
C TYR A 171 -0.39 -7.64 11.30
N GLY A 172 -0.30 -7.82 12.62
CA GLY A 172 -1.34 -8.45 13.41
C GLY A 172 -2.68 -7.74 13.32
N THR A 173 -2.64 -6.41 13.17
CA THR A 173 -3.82 -5.56 13.03
C THR A 173 -4.69 -5.95 11.83
N PHE A 174 -4.09 -6.42 10.72
CA PHE A 174 -4.88 -6.85 9.54
C PHE A 174 -5.76 -8.05 9.82
N LYS A 175 -5.29 -9.01 10.63
CA LYS A 175 -6.08 -10.20 11.01
C LYS A 175 -7.26 -9.85 11.93
N GLU A 176 -7.14 -8.78 12.67
CA GLU A 176 -8.20 -8.30 13.56
C GLU A 176 -9.22 -7.46 12.79
N ALA A 177 -8.76 -6.62 11.87
CA ALA A 177 -9.62 -5.81 11.02
C ALA A 177 -10.45 -6.63 10.02
N ASP A 178 -9.96 -7.81 9.58
CA ASP A 178 -10.68 -8.71 8.67
C ASP A 178 -11.90 -9.41 9.32
N LYS A 179 -12.07 -9.29 10.65
CA LYS A 179 -13.20 -9.87 11.39
C LYS A 179 -14.42 -8.95 11.49
N HIS A 180 -14.28 -7.72 11.07
CA HIS A 180 -15.31 -6.68 11.06
C HIS A 180 -15.60 -6.27 9.62
#